data_0a674d8e21e86e20b4aa9fbe08d318a6
#
_entry.id   0a674d8e21e86e20b4aa9fbe08d318a6
#
_cell.length_a   1.000
_cell.length_b   1.000
_cell.length_c   1.000
_cell.angle_alpha   90.00
_cell.angle_beta   90.00
_cell.angle_gamma   90.00
#
_symmetry.space_group_name_H-M   'P 1'
#
loop_
_entity.id
_entity.type
_entity.pdbx_description
1 polymer ?
#
loop_
_entity_poly.entity_id
_entity_poly.type
_entity_poly.pdbx_seq_one_letter_code
_entity_poly.pdbx_strand_id
1 'polypeptide(L)'
;MKRKSVTSRDVAQLAGVSQSAVSRSFSPASSVSEKTRKKVMEAARTLGYRPNTIARSLITRSSRTIAVVTYSLQNPFYASLLEKASRFLQQQGYHLLLFFAPQNGDFDMLVDDLIRSQVEGVLMLAITLNQHQAAEVADFGIPVVIINRTVEYSGISQVGSDNFQGGYWAGRYLASLGRQRIAYLAGIPESTTNRQREEGFKAGLAAEGQTCFAYDEGYYRYDDACDAARRLFSTRTMETLPDALFAANDLMAIAVMETLRDELHLSVPEYVSVIGFDDMAMSAWPSHSLTTLQQPIDQMIIKATELLLTHISNPDALPEQLVLPVTPRIRRSTTEGVLLK
;
A
#
# COMPACT_ATOMS: atom_id res chain seq x y z
N MET A 1 -20.08 15.99 -36.40
CA MET A 1 -20.13 17.39 -35.92
C MET A 1 -19.50 17.44 -34.51
N LYS A 2 -18.37 18.15 -34.33
CA LYS A 2 -17.82 18.38 -32.99
C LYS A 2 -18.81 19.27 -32.21
N ARG A 3 -19.40 18.78 -31.12
CA ARG A 3 -20.18 19.61 -30.20
C ARG A 3 -19.28 20.76 -29.72
N LYS A 4 -19.69 21.98 -30.00
CA LYS A 4 -19.03 23.21 -29.53
C LYS A 4 -19.07 23.15 -28.00
N SER A 5 -17.90 23.03 -27.33
CA SER A 5 -17.85 22.98 -25.87
C SER A 5 -18.34 24.32 -25.31
N VAL A 6 -19.28 24.26 -24.38
CA VAL A 6 -19.74 25.43 -23.64
C VAL A 6 -18.59 26.04 -22.85
N THR A 7 -18.43 27.35 -22.93
CA THR A 7 -17.34 28.08 -22.31
C THR A 7 -17.84 28.90 -21.11
N SER A 8 -16.90 29.36 -20.25
CA SER A 8 -17.22 30.29 -19.16
C SER A 8 -17.80 31.63 -19.67
N ARG A 9 -17.54 32.00 -20.94
CA ARG A 9 -18.08 33.19 -21.57
C ARG A 9 -19.57 33.01 -21.85
N ASP A 10 -19.99 31.84 -22.30
CA ASP A 10 -21.42 31.53 -22.57
C ASP A 10 -22.22 31.57 -21.25
N VAL A 11 -21.64 31.05 -20.16
CA VAL A 11 -22.25 31.13 -18.81
C VAL A 11 -22.34 32.57 -18.32
N ALA A 12 -21.30 33.38 -18.55
CA ALA A 12 -21.24 34.79 -18.17
C ALA A 12 -22.36 35.58 -18.89
N GLN A 13 -22.53 35.31 -20.16
CA GLN A 13 -23.58 35.96 -21.00
C GLN A 13 -24.98 35.57 -20.51
N LEU A 14 -25.24 34.29 -20.25
CA LEU A 14 -26.57 33.83 -19.79
C LEU A 14 -26.88 34.34 -18.36
N ALA A 15 -25.88 34.38 -17.47
CA ALA A 15 -26.06 34.83 -16.08
C ALA A 15 -26.08 36.37 -15.94
N GLY A 16 -25.71 37.12 -16.99
CA GLY A 16 -25.61 38.58 -16.95
C GLY A 16 -24.47 39.09 -16.05
N VAL A 17 -23.34 38.40 -16.04
CA VAL A 17 -22.18 38.72 -15.17
C VAL A 17 -20.88 38.70 -15.98
N SER A 18 -19.77 39.15 -15.38
CA SER A 18 -18.46 39.05 -16.01
C SER A 18 -17.90 37.61 -15.96
N GLN A 19 -17.03 37.25 -16.91
CA GLN A 19 -16.36 35.95 -16.94
C GLN A 19 -15.55 35.70 -15.65
N SER A 20 -14.97 36.75 -15.06
CA SER A 20 -14.28 36.68 -13.78
C SER A 20 -15.23 36.35 -12.61
N ALA A 21 -16.49 36.86 -12.66
CA ALA A 21 -17.51 36.49 -11.68
C ALA A 21 -17.92 35.02 -11.81
N VAL A 22 -18.01 34.49 -13.04
CA VAL A 22 -18.24 33.05 -13.27
C VAL A 22 -17.13 32.22 -12.65
N SER A 23 -15.86 32.51 -12.95
CA SER A 23 -14.72 31.79 -12.36
C SER A 23 -14.74 31.83 -10.84
N ARG A 24 -14.95 32.99 -10.24
CA ARG A 24 -15.04 33.14 -8.78
C ARG A 24 -16.23 32.40 -8.17
N SER A 25 -17.36 32.29 -8.86
CA SER A 25 -18.55 31.59 -8.35
C SER A 25 -18.33 30.08 -8.15
N PHE A 26 -17.37 29.49 -8.85
CA PHE A 26 -16.95 28.10 -8.69
C PHE A 26 -15.83 27.89 -7.65
N SER A 27 -15.36 28.94 -6.98
CA SER A 27 -14.33 28.88 -5.96
C SER A 27 -14.96 29.00 -4.55
N PRO A 28 -14.68 28.08 -3.59
CA PRO A 28 -15.33 28.12 -2.26
C PRO A 28 -15.04 29.40 -1.48
N ALA A 29 -13.81 29.92 -1.55
CA ALA A 29 -13.33 31.08 -0.78
C ALA A 29 -13.49 32.44 -1.51
N SER A 30 -14.41 32.54 -2.48
CA SER A 30 -14.50 33.75 -3.30
C SER A 30 -15.49 34.79 -2.74
N SER A 31 -15.18 36.05 -2.95
CA SER A 31 -15.97 37.24 -2.54
C SER A 31 -17.17 37.54 -3.46
N VAL A 32 -17.80 36.51 -4.01
CA VAL A 32 -18.98 36.68 -4.87
C VAL A 32 -20.25 36.62 -4.01
N SER A 33 -21.20 37.56 -4.24
CA SER A 33 -22.48 37.55 -3.51
C SER A 33 -23.25 36.25 -3.78
N GLU A 34 -24.01 35.79 -2.79
CA GLU A 34 -24.82 34.57 -2.92
C GLU A 34 -25.83 34.66 -4.08
N LYS A 35 -26.36 35.85 -4.32
CA LYS A 35 -27.28 36.13 -5.46
C LYS A 35 -26.57 35.90 -6.80
N THR A 36 -25.32 36.37 -6.94
CA THR A 36 -24.53 36.18 -8.16
C THR A 36 -24.14 34.71 -8.34
N ARG A 37 -23.74 34.04 -7.24
CA ARG A 37 -23.42 32.60 -7.25
C ARG A 37 -24.60 31.76 -7.73
N LYS A 38 -25.82 32.00 -7.21
CA LYS A 38 -27.02 31.30 -7.64
C LYS A 38 -27.30 31.48 -9.15
N LYS A 39 -27.23 32.72 -9.66
CA LYS A 39 -27.41 32.98 -11.10
C LYS A 39 -26.43 32.23 -11.98
N VAL A 40 -25.15 32.24 -11.59
CA VAL A 40 -24.06 31.55 -12.34
C VAL A 40 -24.26 30.03 -12.32
N MET A 41 -24.61 29.46 -11.16
CA MET A 41 -24.84 28.02 -11.04
C MET A 41 -26.06 27.55 -11.84
N GLU A 42 -27.12 28.35 -11.89
CA GLU A 42 -28.30 28.07 -12.71
C GLU A 42 -27.97 28.13 -14.20
N ALA A 43 -27.28 29.18 -14.65
CA ALA A 43 -26.84 29.31 -16.04
C ALA A 43 -25.91 28.17 -16.46
N ALA A 44 -24.94 27.79 -15.58
CA ALA A 44 -24.04 26.68 -15.83
C ALA A 44 -24.80 25.36 -15.96
N ARG A 45 -25.78 25.10 -15.09
CA ARG A 45 -26.64 23.91 -15.16
C ARG A 45 -27.43 23.86 -16.43
N THR A 46 -28.07 24.97 -16.85
CA THR A 46 -28.87 25.10 -18.08
C THR A 46 -28.02 24.80 -19.31
N LEU A 47 -26.79 25.29 -19.36
CA LEU A 47 -25.89 25.11 -20.50
C LEU A 47 -25.10 23.78 -20.44
N GLY A 48 -25.16 23.02 -19.34
CA GLY A 48 -24.34 21.86 -19.13
C GLY A 48 -22.83 22.20 -18.96
N TYR A 49 -22.53 23.42 -18.52
CA TYR A 49 -21.18 23.90 -18.34
C TYR A 49 -20.54 23.25 -17.12
N ARG A 50 -19.33 22.75 -17.29
CA ARG A 50 -18.44 22.34 -16.18
C ARG A 50 -17.15 23.15 -16.25
N PRO A 51 -16.68 23.69 -15.12
CA PRO A 51 -15.39 24.40 -15.11
C PRO A 51 -14.28 23.51 -15.66
N ASN A 52 -13.45 24.07 -16.50
CA ASN A 52 -12.25 23.36 -16.98
C ASN A 52 -11.20 23.34 -15.85
N THR A 53 -10.96 22.16 -15.29
CA THR A 53 -9.98 21.97 -14.23
C THR A 53 -8.56 22.29 -14.69
N ILE A 54 -8.21 22.00 -15.96
CA ILE A 54 -6.90 22.32 -16.54
C ILE A 54 -6.71 23.85 -16.62
N ALA A 55 -7.72 24.60 -17.09
CA ALA A 55 -7.62 26.05 -17.12
C ALA A 55 -7.53 26.67 -15.71
N ARG A 56 -8.17 26.02 -14.72
CA ARG A 56 -8.09 26.42 -13.32
C ARG A 56 -6.72 26.14 -12.75
N SER A 57 -6.10 24.98 -13.01
CA SER A 57 -4.78 24.63 -12.51
C SER A 57 -3.69 25.58 -13.01
N LEU A 58 -3.80 26.07 -14.25
CA LEU A 58 -2.90 27.09 -14.79
C LEU A 58 -2.99 28.43 -14.03
N ILE A 59 -4.18 28.82 -13.58
CA ILE A 59 -4.42 30.06 -12.84
C ILE A 59 -3.99 29.93 -11.38
N THR A 60 -4.33 28.79 -10.75
CA THR A 60 -4.06 28.56 -9.32
C THR A 60 -2.66 27.99 -9.07
N ARG A 61 -1.94 27.59 -10.10
CA ARG A 61 -0.67 26.83 -10.03
C ARG A 61 -0.80 25.56 -9.15
N SER A 62 -2.00 24.97 -9.12
CA SER A 62 -2.30 23.76 -8.34
C SER A 62 -3.15 22.81 -9.19
N SER A 63 -2.61 21.66 -9.49
CA SER A 63 -3.27 20.62 -10.27
C SER A 63 -4.24 19.78 -9.41
N ARG A 64 -4.04 19.81 -8.09
CA ARG A 64 -4.75 18.94 -7.14
C ARG A 64 -4.64 17.46 -7.52
N THR A 65 -3.48 17.06 -8.02
CA THR A 65 -3.22 15.70 -8.49
C THR A 65 -2.04 15.11 -7.72
N ILE A 66 -2.25 13.92 -7.16
CA ILE A 66 -1.22 13.13 -6.49
C ILE A 66 -0.96 11.89 -7.33
N ALA A 67 0.31 11.61 -7.60
CA ALA A 67 0.71 10.35 -8.20
C ALA A 67 0.78 9.26 -7.14
N VAL A 68 0.33 8.06 -7.51
CA VAL A 68 0.63 6.83 -6.81
C VAL A 68 1.50 5.98 -7.71
N VAL A 69 2.67 5.61 -7.23
CA VAL A 69 3.65 4.81 -7.97
C VAL A 69 3.77 3.43 -7.32
N THR A 70 3.68 2.36 -8.12
CA THR A 70 3.83 0.97 -7.66
C THR A 70 4.46 0.11 -8.74
N TYR A 71 5.02 -1.05 -8.39
CA TYR A 71 5.49 -2.01 -9.40
C TYR A 71 4.36 -2.87 -9.99
N SER A 72 3.37 -3.23 -9.18
CA SER A 72 2.32 -4.16 -9.58
C SER A 72 1.12 -4.08 -8.65
N LEU A 73 -0.06 -4.43 -9.16
CA LEU A 73 -1.30 -4.59 -8.39
C LEU A 73 -1.76 -6.06 -8.33
N GLN A 74 -0.90 -7.02 -8.69
CA GLN A 74 -1.24 -8.44 -8.64
C GLN A 74 -1.52 -8.93 -7.20
N ASN A 75 -0.83 -8.36 -6.20
CA ASN A 75 -1.18 -8.62 -4.82
C ASN A 75 -2.39 -7.77 -4.40
N PRO A 76 -3.53 -8.39 -4.01
CA PRO A 76 -4.76 -7.70 -3.62
C PRO A 76 -4.60 -6.69 -2.47
N PHE A 77 -3.58 -6.85 -1.63
CA PHE A 77 -3.23 -5.90 -0.59
C PHE A 77 -2.99 -4.49 -1.16
N TYR A 78 -2.22 -4.38 -2.26
CA TYR A 78 -1.93 -3.08 -2.88
C TYR A 78 -3.13 -2.48 -3.58
N ALA A 79 -4.00 -3.31 -4.16
CA ALA A 79 -5.26 -2.84 -4.74
C ALA A 79 -6.18 -2.22 -3.66
N SER A 80 -6.28 -2.86 -2.49
CA SER A 80 -7.03 -2.32 -1.35
C SER A 80 -6.42 -1.01 -0.83
N LEU A 81 -5.10 -0.95 -0.72
CA LEU A 81 -4.39 0.25 -0.28
C LEU A 81 -4.60 1.41 -1.26
N LEU A 82 -4.52 1.15 -2.57
CA LEU A 82 -4.78 2.13 -3.63
C LEU A 82 -6.22 2.65 -3.60
N GLU A 83 -7.21 1.76 -3.43
CA GLU A 83 -8.62 2.16 -3.31
C GLU A 83 -8.84 3.11 -2.13
N LYS A 84 -8.32 2.76 -0.96
CA LYS A 84 -8.43 3.57 0.25
C LYS A 84 -7.69 4.91 0.11
N ALA A 85 -6.49 4.91 -0.47
CA ALA A 85 -5.74 6.12 -0.77
C ALA A 85 -6.52 7.05 -1.72
N SER A 86 -7.12 6.49 -2.79
CA SER A 86 -7.94 7.26 -3.73
C SER A 86 -9.13 7.91 -3.04
N ARG A 87 -9.86 7.15 -2.20
CA ARG A 87 -11.01 7.68 -1.45
C ARG A 87 -10.62 8.79 -0.49
N PHE A 88 -9.52 8.61 0.24
CA PHE A 88 -9.05 9.59 1.20
C PHE A 88 -8.56 10.87 0.50
N LEU A 89 -7.78 10.75 -0.58
CA LEU A 89 -7.33 11.88 -1.38
C LEU A 89 -8.51 12.68 -1.99
N GLN A 90 -9.55 11.99 -2.47
CA GLN A 90 -10.76 12.65 -2.98
C GLN A 90 -11.46 13.48 -1.90
N GLN A 91 -11.51 13.00 -0.65
CA GLN A 91 -12.07 13.77 0.49
C GLN A 91 -11.25 15.04 0.77
N GLN A 92 -9.94 15.01 0.50
CA GLN A 92 -9.05 16.18 0.60
C GLN A 92 -9.07 17.06 -0.67
N GLY A 93 -9.90 16.73 -1.67
CA GLY A 93 -10.02 17.47 -2.93
C GLY A 93 -8.89 17.22 -3.91
N TYR A 94 -8.18 16.10 -3.79
CA TYR A 94 -7.15 15.66 -4.73
C TYR A 94 -7.65 14.55 -5.63
N HIS A 95 -7.07 14.45 -6.83
CA HIS A 95 -7.24 13.33 -7.75
C HIS A 95 -5.99 12.46 -7.72
N LEU A 96 -6.18 11.15 -7.98
CA LEU A 96 -5.08 10.20 -8.03
C LEU A 96 -4.76 9.86 -9.49
N LEU A 97 -3.47 9.88 -9.83
CA LEU A 97 -2.92 9.27 -11.04
C LEU A 97 -2.05 8.07 -10.65
N LEU A 98 -2.24 6.94 -11.33
CA LEU A 98 -1.47 5.72 -11.11
C LEU A 98 -0.34 5.62 -12.13
N PHE A 99 0.87 5.39 -11.66
CA PHE A 99 2.04 5.08 -12.46
C PHE A 99 2.64 3.74 -12.04
N PHE A 100 3.21 3.03 -13.00
CA PHE A 100 3.98 1.84 -12.72
C PHE A 100 5.47 2.17 -12.79
N ALA A 101 6.19 1.85 -11.72
CA ALA A 101 7.63 2.03 -11.66
C ALA A 101 8.33 1.01 -12.59
N PRO A 102 9.43 1.39 -13.24
CA PRO A 102 10.23 0.49 -14.03
C PRO A 102 10.92 -0.56 -13.14
N GLN A 103 10.95 -1.82 -13.60
CA GLN A 103 11.55 -2.93 -12.83
C GLN A 103 13.08 -2.88 -12.79
N ASN A 104 13.71 -2.18 -13.73
CA ASN A 104 15.17 -2.01 -13.79
C ASN A 104 15.71 -0.93 -12.82
N GLY A 105 14.83 -0.22 -12.10
CA GLY A 105 15.22 0.83 -11.17
C GLY A 105 15.66 2.15 -11.82
N ASP A 106 15.47 2.32 -13.12
CA ASP A 106 15.71 3.58 -13.84
C ASP A 106 14.46 4.44 -13.76
N PHE A 107 14.52 5.46 -12.91
CA PHE A 107 13.38 6.34 -12.63
C PHE A 107 13.31 7.57 -13.54
N ASP A 108 14.27 7.85 -14.40
CA ASP A 108 14.32 9.09 -15.21
C ASP A 108 13.05 9.30 -16.04
N MET A 109 12.60 8.27 -16.75
CA MET A 109 11.36 8.33 -17.53
C MET A 109 10.12 8.55 -16.65
N LEU A 110 10.09 7.94 -15.48
CA LEU A 110 9.00 8.12 -14.53
C LEU A 110 8.95 9.55 -14.00
N VAL A 111 10.10 10.12 -13.67
CA VAL A 111 10.23 11.52 -13.22
C VAL A 111 9.71 12.48 -14.30
N ASP A 112 10.14 12.28 -15.54
CA ASP A 112 9.65 13.06 -16.68
C ASP A 112 8.13 13.00 -16.83
N ASP A 113 7.53 11.81 -16.69
CA ASP A 113 6.09 11.61 -16.77
C ASP A 113 5.34 12.26 -15.59
N LEU A 114 5.90 12.21 -14.38
CA LEU A 114 5.36 12.89 -13.20
C LEU A 114 5.37 14.40 -13.39
N ILE A 115 6.48 14.96 -13.88
CA ILE A 115 6.61 16.41 -14.17
C ILE A 115 5.62 16.83 -15.25
N ARG A 116 5.54 16.10 -16.38
CA ARG A 116 4.59 16.39 -17.47
C ARG A 116 3.13 16.32 -17.01
N SER A 117 2.84 15.42 -16.08
CA SER A 117 1.49 15.26 -15.49
C SER A 117 1.18 16.32 -14.43
N GLN A 118 2.13 17.21 -14.12
CA GLN A 118 1.99 18.30 -13.13
C GLN A 118 1.47 17.80 -11.78
N VAL A 119 1.93 16.64 -11.31
CA VAL A 119 1.54 16.12 -9.99
C VAL A 119 2.15 16.98 -8.89
N GLU A 120 1.43 17.19 -7.80
CA GLU A 120 1.88 17.99 -6.66
C GLU A 120 2.68 17.18 -5.64
N GLY A 121 2.54 15.87 -5.69
CA GLY A 121 3.25 14.95 -4.80
C GLY A 121 3.08 13.50 -5.22
N VAL A 122 3.87 12.62 -4.62
CA VAL A 122 3.97 11.21 -4.95
C VAL A 122 3.83 10.34 -3.71
N LEU A 123 2.96 9.35 -3.76
CA LEU A 123 2.90 8.23 -2.82
C LEU A 123 3.53 7.00 -3.49
N MET A 124 4.64 6.51 -2.96
CA MET A 124 5.30 5.29 -3.46
C MET A 124 4.82 4.08 -2.66
N LEU A 125 4.16 3.13 -3.34
CA LEU A 125 3.61 1.91 -2.73
C LEU A 125 4.44 0.69 -3.10
N ALA A 126 4.89 -0.07 -2.11
CA ALA A 126 5.53 -1.36 -2.33
C ALA A 126 6.79 -1.33 -3.20
N ILE A 127 7.44 -0.20 -3.33
CA ILE A 127 8.67 -0.05 -4.09
C ILE A 127 9.85 -0.35 -3.18
N THR A 128 10.65 -1.34 -3.57
CA THR A 128 11.92 -1.62 -2.88
C THR A 128 12.99 -0.71 -3.48
N LEU A 129 13.55 0.16 -2.67
CA LEU A 129 14.62 1.07 -3.03
C LEU A 129 15.88 0.72 -2.20
N ASN A 130 17.04 0.78 -2.82
CA ASN A 130 18.28 0.90 -2.08
C ASN A 130 18.51 2.36 -1.65
N GLN A 131 19.54 2.61 -0.83
CA GLN A 131 19.82 3.97 -0.31
C GLN A 131 20.11 5.00 -1.41
N HIS A 132 20.81 4.61 -2.49
CA HIS A 132 21.10 5.48 -3.63
C HIS A 132 19.81 5.89 -4.35
N GLN A 133 18.98 4.92 -4.69
CA GLN A 133 17.67 5.17 -5.32
C GLN A 133 16.75 6.02 -4.44
N ALA A 134 16.79 5.82 -3.12
CA ALA A 134 16.00 6.65 -2.20
C ALA A 134 16.50 8.10 -2.18
N ALA A 135 17.82 8.34 -2.28
CA ALA A 135 18.37 9.66 -2.39
C ALA A 135 17.97 10.33 -3.73
N GLU A 136 18.06 9.60 -4.85
CA GLU A 136 17.58 10.08 -6.15
C GLU A 136 16.09 10.45 -6.11
N VAL A 137 15.25 9.62 -5.50
CA VAL A 137 13.82 9.90 -5.33
C VAL A 137 13.59 11.15 -4.48
N ALA A 138 14.39 11.38 -3.44
CA ALA A 138 14.30 12.58 -2.62
C ALA A 138 14.64 13.86 -3.42
N ASP A 139 15.48 13.73 -4.44
CA ASP A 139 15.93 14.85 -5.29
C ASP A 139 15.00 15.12 -6.49
N PHE A 140 13.88 14.42 -6.64
CA PHE A 140 12.93 14.62 -7.75
C PHE A 140 12.34 16.04 -7.85
N GLY A 141 12.51 16.88 -6.83
CA GLY A 141 11.89 18.21 -6.75
C GLY A 141 10.36 18.18 -6.61
N ILE A 142 9.78 16.99 -6.37
CA ILE A 142 8.37 16.76 -6.08
C ILE A 142 8.32 16.03 -4.72
N PRO A 143 7.47 16.48 -3.77
CA PRO A 143 7.32 15.80 -2.49
C PRO A 143 6.96 14.31 -2.65
N VAL A 144 7.70 13.42 -1.98
CA VAL A 144 7.49 11.97 -2.02
C VAL A 144 7.32 11.43 -0.61
N VAL A 145 6.38 10.50 -0.44
CA VAL A 145 6.22 9.69 0.78
C VAL A 145 6.14 8.22 0.40
N ILE A 146 6.94 7.39 1.07
CA ILE A 146 6.95 5.93 0.89
C ILE A 146 5.94 5.29 1.85
N ILE A 147 5.15 4.32 1.35
CA ILE A 147 4.19 3.58 2.16
C ILE A 147 4.48 2.08 2.07
N ASN A 148 4.40 1.39 3.20
CA ASN A 148 4.50 -0.04 3.39
C ASN A 148 5.94 -0.59 3.31
N ARG A 149 6.66 -0.44 2.21
CA ARG A 149 8.06 -0.86 2.11
C ARG A 149 8.97 0.31 2.47
N THR A 150 9.46 0.31 3.69
CA THR A 150 10.39 1.33 4.17
C THR A 150 11.80 1.10 3.62
N VAL A 151 12.61 2.14 3.66
CA VAL A 151 14.01 2.14 3.22
C VAL A 151 14.90 2.70 4.34
N GLU A 152 16.13 2.22 4.43
CA GLU A 152 17.12 2.72 5.39
C GLU A 152 17.73 4.05 4.90
N TYR A 153 16.88 5.07 4.76
CA TYR A 153 17.26 6.41 4.35
C TYR A 153 16.34 7.44 5.02
N SER A 154 16.94 8.35 5.78
CA SER A 154 16.20 9.33 6.59
C SER A 154 15.77 10.57 5.82
N GLY A 155 16.24 10.78 4.59
CA GLY A 155 15.97 11.98 3.77
C GLY A 155 14.59 11.96 3.08
N ILE A 156 13.77 10.93 3.27
CA ILE A 156 12.44 10.81 2.69
C ILE A 156 11.43 10.36 3.74
N SER A 157 10.24 10.97 3.75
CA SER A 157 9.17 10.56 4.66
C SER A 157 8.63 9.18 4.32
N GLN A 158 8.40 8.36 5.33
CA GLN A 158 7.88 7.02 5.13
C GLN A 158 6.97 6.56 6.26
N VAL A 159 5.99 5.73 5.90
CA VAL A 159 5.03 5.13 6.81
C VAL A 159 5.00 3.63 6.58
N GLY A 160 5.40 2.87 7.58
CA GLY A 160 5.43 1.40 7.55
C GLY A 160 4.72 0.77 8.73
N SER A 161 4.57 -0.55 8.66
CA SER A 161 4.14 -1.37 9.79
C SER A 161 5.33 -1.85 10.59
N ASP A 162 5.11 -2.15 11.88
CA ASP A 162 6.12 -2.79 12.73
C ASP A 162 6.32 -4.25 12.30
N ASN A 163 7.15 -4.42 11.29
CA ASN A 163 7.45 -5.71 10.70
C ASN A 163 8.22 -6.63 11.66
N PHE A 164 9.12 -6.04 12.48
CA PHE A 164 9.88 -6.82 13.45
C PHE A 164 8.96 -7.40 14.53
N GLN A 165 8.12 -6.58 15.15
CA GLN A 165 7.19 -7.05 16.19
C GLN A 165 6.17 -8.04 15.64
N GLY A 166 5.71 -7.85 14.40
CA GLY A 166 4.85 -8.83 13.72
C GLY A 166 5.53 -10.17 13.53
N GLY A 167 6.75 -10.18 13.02
CA GLY A 167 7.57 -11.40 12.91
C GLY A 167 7.85 -12.05 14.26
N TYR A 168 8.23 -11.25 15.26
CA TYR A 168 8.47 -11.70 16.63
C TYR A 168 7.25 -12.40 17.22
N TRP A 169 6.09 -11.80 17.06
CA TRP A 169 4.83 -12.42 17.49
C TRP A 169 4.58 -13.74 16.75
N ALA A 170 4.78 -13.80 15.44
CA ALA A 170 4.54 -15.02 14.65
C ALA A 170 5.43 -16.19 15.10
N GLY A 171 6.71 -15.93 15.35
CA GLY A 171 7.67 -16.94 15.86
C GLY A 171 7.26 -17.47 17.22
N ARG A 172 6.99 -16.60 18.18
CA ARG A 172 6.53 -16.98 19.51
C ARG A 172 5.20 -17.74 19.48
N TYR A 173 4.25 -17.27 18.69
CA TYR A 173 2.94 -17.89 18.62
C TYR A 173 3.02 -19.31 18.06
N LEU A 174 3.74 -19.55 16.95
CA LEU A 174 3.91 -20.91 16.41
C LEU A 174 4.61 -21.85 17.40
N ALA A 175 5.65 -21.38 18.06
CA ALA A 175 6.33 -22.15 19.11
C ALA A 175 5.38 -22.49 20.29
N SER A 176 4.53 -21.54 20.72
CA SER A 176 3.56 -21.75 21.79
C SER A 176 2.48 -22.77 21.47
N LEU A 177 2.24 -23.07 20.17
CA LEU A 177 1.37 -24.14 19.71
C LEU A 177 2.01 -25.54 19.83
N GLY A 178 3.25 -25.63 20.31
CA GLY A 178 4.01 -26.88 20.41
C GLY A 178 4.65 -27.31 19.08
N ARG A 179 4.64 -26.45 18.05
CA ARG A 179 5.30 -26.73 16.78
C ARG A 179 6.83 -26.70 16.95
N GLN A 180 7.51 -27.66 16.33
CA GLN A 180 8.95 -27.87 16.52
C GLN A 180 9.78 -27.65 15.25
N ARG A 181 9.18 -27.84 14.08
CA ARG A 181 9.84 -27.71 12.77
C ARG A 181 9.23 -26.56 11.99
N ILE A 182 9.51 -25.35 12.47
CA ILE A 182 8.88 -24.15 11.99
C ILE A 182 9.70 -23.54 10.84
N ALA A 183 9.08 -23.44 9.65
CA ALA A 183 9.68 -22.87 8.45
C ALA A 183 9.36 -21.38 8.28
N TYR A 184 10.20 -20.67 7.54
CA TYR A 184 9.97 -19.32 7.06
C TYR A 184 9.96 -19.29 5.54
N LEU A 185 8.91 -18.69 4.96
CA LEU A 185 8.83 -18.39 3.53
C LEU A 185 9.04 -16.91 3.31
N ALA A 186 10.22 -16.56 2.80
CA ALA A 186 10.65 -15.17 2.61
C ALA A 186 9.96 -14.50 1.42
N GLY A 187 9.82 -13.18 1.52
CA GLY A 187 9.50 -12.32 0.38
C GLY A 187 10.74 -12.05 -0.48
N ILE A 188 10.92 -10.80 -0.91
CA ILE A 188 12.15 -10.34 -1.58
C ILE A 188 13.25 -10.18 -0.51
N PRO A 189 14.33 -10.95 -0.55
CA PRO A 189 15.34 -10.96 0.51
C PRO A 189 15.96 -9.59 0.82
N GLU A 190 16.21 -8.80 -0.22
CA GLU A 190 16.84 -7.48 -0.12
C GLU A 190 15.90 -6.42 0.45
N SER A 191 14.59 -6.67 0.50
CA SER A 191 13.64 -5.69 1.03
C SER A 191 13.75 -5.57 2.55
N THR A 192 13.78 -4.34 3.05
CA THR A 192 13.76 -4.03 4.49
C THR A 192 12.58 -4.71 5.19
N THR A 193 11.41 -4.73 4.54
CA THR A 193 10.21 -5.39 5.05
C THR A 193 10.43 -6.88 5.31
N ASN A 194 11.07 -7.61 4.36
CA ASN A 194 11.35 -9.04 4.54
C ASN A 194 12.37 -9.24 5.67
N ARG A 195 13.49 -8.50 5.64
CA ARG A 195 14.54 -8.63 6.67
C ARG A 195 13.98 -8.42 8.08
N GLN A 196 13.18 -7.36 8.28
CA GLN A 196 12.58 -7.08 9.59
C GLN A 196 11.61 -8.18 10.05
N ARG A 197 10.76 -8.73 9.13
CA ARG A 197 9.85 -9.85 9.44
C ARG A 197 10.64 -11.11 9.81
N GLU A 198 11.68 -11.42 9.05
CA GLU A 198 12.55 -12.58 9.27
C GLU A 198 13.34 -12.46 10.58
N GLU A 199 13.98 -11.32 10.84
CA GLU A 199 14.71 -11.05 12.07
C GLU A 199 13.80 -11.15 13.29
N GLY A 200 12.63 -10.52 13.23
CA GLY A 200 11.62 -10.63 14.28
C GLY A 200 11.19 -12.08 14.50
N PHE A 201 10.89 -12.81 13.44
CA PHE A 201 10.50 -14.21 13.52
C PHE A 201 11.56 -15.09 14.18
N LYS A 202 12.83 -14.96 13.75
CA LYS A 202 13.95 -15.68 14.35
C LYS A 202 14.13 -15.32 15.84
N ALA A 203 14.01 -14.03 16.17
CA ALA A 203 14.07 -13.58 17.57
C ALA A 203 12.89 -14.13 18.40
N GLY A 204 11.68 -14.20 17.81
CA GLY A 204 10.51 -14.80 18.46
C GLY A 204 10.67 -16.31 18.73
N LEU A 205 11.23 -17.07 17.79
CA LEU A 205 11.56 -18.49 17.99
C LEU A 205 12.63 -18.66 19.06
N ALA A 206 13.69 -17.84 19.01
CA ALA A 206 14.78 -17.90 19.98
C ALA A 206 14.30 -17.62 21.43
N ALA A 207 13.32 -16.74 21.61
CA ALA A 207 12.71 -16.47 22.91
C ALA A 207 11.98 -17.70 23.51
N GLU A 208 11.57 -18.64 22.67
CA GLU A 208 10.94 -19.92 23.05
C GLU A 208 11.93 -21.10 22.94
N GLY A 209 13.24 -20.83 22.83
CA GLY A 209 14.29 -21.84 22.76
C GLY A 209 14.35 -22.62 21.43
N GLN A 210 13.76 -22.08 20.36
CA GLN A 210 13.71 -22.71 19.05
C GLN A 210 14.50 -21.92 18.00
N THR A 211 14.68 -22.54 16.83
CA THR A 211 15.33 -21.91 15.67
C THR A 211 14.48 -22.16 14.42
N CYS A 212 14.67 -21.35 13.39
CA CYS A 212 14.05 -21.59 12.11
C CYS A 212 14.54 -22.90 11.51
N PHE A 213 13.62 -23.85 11.29
CA PHE A 213 13.94 -25.21 10.83
C PHE A 213 14.24 -25.29 9.33
N ALA A 214 13.48 -24.53 8.53
CA ALA A 214 13.63 -24.49 7.09
C ALA A 214 13.31 -23.09 6.54
N TYR A 215 13.92 -22.77 5.40
CA TYR A 215 13.79 -21.47 4.74
C TYR A 215 13.67 -21.68 3.24
N ASP A 216 12.80 -20.90 2.60
CA ASP A 216 12.73 -20.79 1.14
C ASP A 216 12.22 -19.37 0.76
N GLU A 217 12.25 -19.04 -0.51
CA GLU A 217 11.89 -17.73 -1.06
C GLU A 217 10.68 -17.83 -1.97
N GLY A 218 9.68 -16.97 -1.73
CA GLY A 218 8.47 -16.86 -2.54
C GLY A 218 8.28 -15.48 -3.18
N TYR A 219 9.24 -14.55 -3.00
CA TYR A 219 9.34 -13.25 -3.68
C TYR A 219 8.06 -12.40 -3.67
N TYR A 220 7.16 -12.62 -2.70
CA TYR A 220 5.82 -12.04 -2.63
C TYR A 220 4.91 -12.40 -3.80
N ARG A 221 5.17 -13.52 -4.49
CA ARG A 221 4.43 -13.99 -5.67
C ARG A 221 3.76 -15.32 -5.38
N TYR A 222 2.57 -15.50 -5.95
CA TYR A 222 1.76 -16.71 -5.76
C TYR A 222 2.47 -17.96 -6.30
N ASP A 223 2.90 -17.93 -7.57
CA ASP A 223 3.50 -19.09 -8.25
C ASP A 223 4.83 -19.51 -7.58
N ASP A 224 5.69 -18.54 -7.25
CA ASP A 224 6.96 -18.80 -6.57
C ASP A 224 6.72 -19.42 -5.17
N ALA A 225 5.66 -19.01 -4.48
CA ALA A 225 5.28 -19.59 -3.18
C ALA A 225 4.74 -21.02 -3.32
N CYS A 226 4.00 -21.35 -4.39
CA CYS A 226 3.61 -22.74 -4.70
C CYS A 226 4.85 -23.61 -4.93
N ASP A 227 5.82 -23.12 -5.72
CA ASP A 227 7.05 -23.87 -5.97
C ASP A 227 7.88 -24.05 -4.70
N ALA A 228 7.98 -23.03 -3.85
CA ALA A 228 8.63 -23.13 -2.55
C ALA A 228 7.93 -24.13 -1.62
N ALA A 229 6.60 -24.16 -1.61
CA ALA A 229 5.84 -25.15 -0.85
C ALA A 229 6.16 -26.58 -1.30
N ARG A 230 6.22 -26.83 -2.62
CA ARG A 230 6.64 -28.14 -3.16
C ARG A 230 8.06 -28.49 -2.70
N ARG A 231 9.03 -27.57 -2.76
CA ARG A 231 10.40 -27.84 -2.28
C ARG A 231 10.47 -28.13 -0.79
N LEU A 232 9.72 -27.39 0.03
CA LEU A 232 9.73 -27.55 1.48
C LEU A 232 9.04 -28.84 1.94
N PHE A 233 7.99 -29.32 1.22
CA PHE A 233 7.11 -30.36 1.74
C PHE A 233 7.05 -31.66 0.92
N SER A 234 7.58 -31.74 -0.32
CA SER A 234 7.45 -32.96 -1.15
C SER A 234 8.59 -33.95 -1.01
N THR A 235 9.79 -33.54 -0.55
CA THR A 235 11.00 -34.38 -0.57
C THR A 235 11.37 -34.96 0.79
N ARG A 236 10.51 -34.78 1.81
CA ARG A 236 10.81 -35.15 3.20
C ARG A 236 9.84 -36.20 3.71
N THR A 237 10.26 -36.99 4.69
CA THR A 237 9.36 -37.88 5.43
C THR A 237 8.51 -37.08 6.40
N MET A 238 7.40 -37.63 6.88
CA MET A 238 6.52 -36.98 7.86
C MET A 238 7.26 -36.52 9.12
N GLU A 239 8.34 -37.20 9.51
CA GLU A 239 9.16 -36.84 10.67
C GLU A 239 10.09 -35.66 10.40
N THR A 240 10.37 -35.36 9.13
CA THR A 240 11.31 -34.29 8.71
C THR A 240 10.61 -33.14 7.97
N LEU A 241 9.29 -33.21 7.77
CA LEU A 241 8.50 -32.10 7.21
C LEU A 241 8.39 -30.94 8.22
N PRO A 242 8.35 -29.70 7.75
CA PRO A 242 7.88 -28.60 8.60
C PRO A 242 6.47 -28.88 9.15
N ASP A 243 6.23 -28.57 10.42
CA ASP A 243 4.93 -28.70 11.07
C ASP A 243 4.24 -27.33 11.26
N ALA A 244 4.96 -26.25 10.91
CA ALA A 244 4.40 -24.92 10.80
C ALA A 244 5.20 -24.07 9.79
N LEU A 245 4.54 -23.03 9.27
CA LEU A 245 5.16 -22.08 8.33
C LEU A 245 4.66 -20.66 8.61
N PHE A 246 5.59 -19.73 8.70
CA PHE A 246 5.29 -18.30 8.60
C PHE A 246 5.69 -17.80 7.21
N ALA A 247 4.71 -17.37 6.42
CA ALA A 247 4.95 -16.72 5.14
C ALA A 247 5.02 -15.19 5.32
N ALA A 248 5.97 -14.58 4.65
CA ALA A 248 6.20 -13.13 4.78
C ALA A 248 5.01 -12.27 4.30
N ASN A 249 4.01 -12.83 3.59
CA ASN A 249 2.71 -12.18 3.37
C ASN A 249 1.56 -13.20 3.18
N ASP A 250 0.33 -12.69 3.16
CA ASP A 250 -0.88 -13.51 3.02
C ASP A 250 -1.01 -14.17 1.65
N LEU A 251 -0.60 -13.50 0.57
CA LEU A 251 -0.68 -14.08 -0.78
C LEU A 251 0.14 -15.36 -0.87
N MET A 252 1.36 -15.34 -0.33
CA MET A 252 2.21 -16.53 -0.27
C MET A 252 1.67 -17.59 0.72
N ALA A 253 1.13 -17.14 1.87
CA ALA A 253 0.53 -18.06 2.84
C ALA A 253 -0.66 -18.83 2.22
N ILE A 254 -1.52 -18.15 1.46
CA ILE A 254 -2.64 -18.76 0.74
C ILE A 254 -2.13 -19.76 -0.30
N ALA A 255 -1.14 -19.37 -1.13
CA ALA A 255 -0.53 -20.26 -2.11
C ALA A 255 0.03 -21.54 -1.48
N VAL A 256 0.73 -21.41 -0.34
CA VAL A 256 1.22 -22.57 0.43
C VAL A 256 0.06 -23.43 0.92
N MET A 257 -0.99 -22.85 1.50
CA MET A 257 -2.14 -23.61 2.02
C MET A 257 -2.85 -24.38 0.91
N GLU A 258 -3.03 -23.80 -0.26
CA GLU A 258 -3.64 -24.45 -1.42
C GLU A 258 -2.75 -25.59 -1.93
N THR A 259 -1.44 -25.35 -2.10
CA THR A 259 -0.47 -26.39 -2.48
C THR A 259 -0.45 -27.55 -1.48
N LEU A 260 -0.44 -27.25 -0.17
CA LEU A 260 -0.48 -28.30 0.87
C LEU A 260 -1.74 -29.16 0.79
N ARG A 261 -2.91 -28.55 0.63
CA ARG A 261 -4.20 -29.24 0.63
C ARG A 261 -4.46 -30.00 -0.66
N ASP A 262 -4.29 -29.32 -1.81
CA ASP A 262 -4.76 -29.82 -3.10
C ASP A 262 -3.75 -30.71 -3.81
N GLU A 263 -2.45 -30.46 -3.64
CA GLU A 263 -1.40 -31.22 -4.32
C GLU A 263 -0.70 -32.23 -3.38
N LEU A 264 -0.38 -31.81 -2.15
CA LEU A 264 0.42 -32.61 -1.22
C LEU A 264 -0.45 -33.38 -0.21
N HIS A 265 -1.76 -33.14 -0.18
CA HIS A 265 -2.74 -33.77 0.70
C HIS A 265 -2.38 -33.66 2.19
N LEU A 266 -1.75 -32.56 2.58
CA LEU A 266 -1.42 -32.21 3.96
C LEU A 266 -2.46 -31.25 4.51
N SER A 267 -3.12 -31.64 5.61
CA SER A 267 -4.16 -30.80 6.21
C SER A 267 -3.56 -29.59 6.97
N VAL A 268 -4.24 -28.47 6.84
CA VAL A 268 -3.99 -27.23 7.57
C VAL A 268 -5.22 -26.92 8.40
N PRO A 269 -5.12 -26.83 9.73
CA PRO A 269 -3.91 -26.70 10.55
C PRO A 269 -3.33 -27.99 11.15
N GLU A 270 -3.97 -29.17 10.97
CA GLU A 270 -3.67 -30.38 11.73
C GLU A 270 -2.22 -30.82 11.57
N TYR A 271 -1.73 -30.94 10.32
CA TYR A 271 -0.33 -31.26 10.04
C TYR A 271 0.55 -30.02 10.05
N VAL A 272 0.13 -28.95 9.35
CA VAL A 272 0.92 -27.74 9.18
C VAL A 272 0.12 -26.53 9.62
N SER A 273 0.57 -25.82 10.64
CA SER A 273 0.04 -24.50 10.98
C SER A 273 0.65 -23.44 10.04
N VAL A 274 -0.20 -22.56 9.48
CA VAL A 274 0.25 -21.50 8.56
C VAL A 274 -0.15 -20.13 9.07
N ILE A 275 0.82 -19.20 9.08
CA ILE A 275 0.61 -17.77 9.38
C ILE A 275 1.01 -16.93 8.17
N GLY A 276 0.25 -15.89 7.90
CA GLY A 276 0.55 -14.85 6.92
C GLY A 276 0.85 -13.50 7.56
N PHE A 277 0.86 -12.47 6.72
CA PHE A 277 1.02 -11.07 7.10
C PHE A 277 0.27 -10.22 6.08
N ASP A 278 -0.56 -9.28 6.48
CA ASP A 278 -1.29 -8.24 5.76
C ASP A 278 -2.76 -8.12 6.22
N ASP A 279 -3.42 -9.23 6.50
CA ASP A 279 -4.88 -9.40 6.70
C ASP A 279 -5.67 -8.93 5.46
N MET A 280 -5.35 -9.53 4.31
CA MET A 280 -6.12 -9.33 3.09
C MET A 280 -7.56 -9.84 3.25
N ALA A 281 -8.51 -9.29 2.48
CA ALA A 281 -9.90 -9.73 2.54
C ALA A 281 -10.08 -11.24 2.35
N MET A 282 -9.29 -11.86 1.45
CA MET A 282 -9.30 -13.29 1.17
C MET A 282 -8.86 -14.14 2.37
N SER A 283 -8.00 -13.59 3.24
CA SER A 283 -7.50 -14.30 4.43
C SER A 283 -8.62 -14.64 5.41
N ALA A 284 -9.69 -13.85 5.41
CA ALA A 284 -10.88 -14.10 6.24
C ALA A 284 -11.91 -15.04 5.58
N TRP A 285 -11.77 -15.38 4.30
CA TRP A 285 -12.72 -16.27 3.64
C TRP A 285 -12.72 -17.67 4.27
N PRO A 286 -13.88 -18.34 4.34
CA PRO A 286 -13.98 -19.67 4.96
C PRO A 286 -13.03 -20.74 4.38
N SER A 287 -12.70 -20.64 3.08
CA SER A 287 -11.75 -21.52 2.40
C SER A 287 -10.32 -21.37 2.90
N HIS A 288 -9.91 -20.16 3.28
CA HIS A 288 -8.56 -19.89 3.79
C HIS A 288 -8.55 -19.82 5.31
N SER A 289 -9.39 -18.95 5.89
CA SER A 289 -9.46 -18.70 7.34
C SER A 289 -8.06 -18.58 7.96
N LEU A 290 -7.22 -17.74 7.32
CA LEU A 290 -5.79 -17.59 7.56
C LEU A 290 -5.53 -16.76 8.82
N THR A 291 -4.77 -17.30 9.75
CA THR A 291 -4.13 -16.54 10.84
C THR A 291 -3.08 -15.62 10.25
N THR A 292 -3.12 -14.34 10.60
CA THR A 292 -2.27 -13.33 9.97
C THR A 292 -2.03 -12.13 10.87
N LEU A 293 -1.07 -11.27 10.52
CA LEU A 293 -0.78 -9.99 11.14
C LEU A 293 -1.45 -8.88 10.31
N GLN A 294 -2.49 -8.24 10.86
CA GLN A 294 -3.17 -7.15 10.20
C GLN A 294 -2.33 -5.88 10.19
N GLN A 295 -2.05 -5.35 9.01
CA GLN A 295 -1.46 -4.03 8.85
C GLN A 295 -2.53 -2.93 9.04
N PRO A 296 -2.19 -1.80 9.69
CA PRO A 296 -3.14 -0.70 9.94
C PRO A 296 -3.28 0.21 8.71
N ILE A 297 -3.76 -0.34 7.57
CA ILE A 297 -3.79 0.32 6.25
C ILE A 297 -4.43 1.72 6.31
N ASP A 298 -5.57 1.86 7.02
CA ASP A 298 -6.26 3.15 7.09
C ASP A 298 -5.39 4.22 7.76
N GLN A 299 -4.72 3.86 8.86
CA GLN A 299 -3.80 4.79 9.55
C GLN A 299 -2.57 5.09 8.69
N MET A 300 -2.03 4.08 7.98
CA MET A 300 -0.89 4.28 7.08
C MET A 300 -1.22 5.29 5.99
N ILE A 301 -2.39 5.17 5.35
CA ILE A 301 -2.84 6.08 4.30
C ILE A 301 -3.06 7.50 4.84
N ILE A 302 -3.75 7.62 5.98
CA ILE A 302 -4.00 8.92 6.61
C ILE A 302 -2.67 9.60 6.90
N LYS A 303 -1.75 8.92 7.60
CA LYS A 303 -0.46 9.49 7.98
C LYS A 303 0.42 9.83 6.77
N ALA A 304 0.50 8.95 5.79
CA ALA A 304 1.28 9.22 4.59
C ALA A 304 0.71 10.40 3.77
N THR A 305 -0.62 10.51 3.68
CA THR A 305 -1.25 11.64 2.99
C THR A 305 -1.06 12.94 3.77
N GLU A 306 -1.21 12.93 5.11
CA GLU A 306 -0.93 14.10 5.96
C GLU A 306 0.50 14.60 5.77
N LEU A 307 1.50 13.70 5.82
CA LEU A 307 2.90 14.03 5.57
C LEU A 307 3.09 14.62 4.16
N LEU A 308 2.52 13.99 3.13
CA LEU A 308 2.65 14.46 1.76
C LEU A 308 2.06 15.87 1.60
N LEU A 309 0.87 16.13 2.13
CA LEU A 309 0.23 17.44 2.07
C LEU A 309 1.00 18.49 2.88
N THR A 310 1.64 18.09 3.97
CA THR A 310 2.55 18.97 4.73
C THR A 310 3.75 19.37 3.87
N HIS A 311 4.41 18.41 3.20
CA HIS A 311 5.54 18.71 2.32
C HIS A 311 5.15 19.55 1.09
N ILE A 312 3.95 19.37 0.53
CA ILE A 312 3.42 20.20 -0.56
C ILE A 312 3.21 21.64 -0.09
N SER A 313 2.71 21.85 1.12
CA SER A 313 2.43 23.20 1.65
C SER A 313 3.64 23.87 2.29
N ASN A 314 4.60 23.09 2.77
CA ASN A 314 5.83 23.52 3.43
C ASN A 314 7.02 22.67 2.93
N PRO A 315 7.71 23.10 1.87
CA PRO A 315 8.85 22.36 1.31
C PRO A 315 10.04 22.20 2.27
N ASP A 316 10.12 23.03 3.31
CA ASP A 316 11.18 22.96 4.34
C ASP A 316 10.83 22.01 5.49
N ALA A 317 9.68 21.32 5.45
CA ALA A 317 9.31 20.35 6.47
C ALA A 317 10.29 19.17 6.47
N LEU A 318 10.72 18.77 7.67
CA LEU A 318 11.66 17.65 7.81
C LEU A 318 10.98 16.32 7.51
N PRO A 319 11.70 15.36 6.90
CA PRO A 319 11.18 14.00 6.69
C PRO A 319 10.90 13.28 8.02
N GLU A 320 9.82 12.50 8.03
CA GLU A 320 9.41 11.71 9.20
C GLU A 320 9.38 10.21 8.88
N GLN A 321 9.75 9.39 9.88
CA GLN A 321 9.77 7.93 9.82
C GLN A 321 8.70 7.39 10.78
N LEU A 322 7.55 6.94 10.26
CA LEU A 322 6.46 6.44 11.08
C LEU A 322 6.34 4.92 10.99
N VAL A 323 6.38 4.26 12.15
CA VAL A 323 6.17 2.81 12.28
C VAL A 323 4.90 2.58 13.07
N LEU A 324 3.94 1.86 12.49
CA LEU A 324 2.62 1.63 13.07
C LEU A 324 2.49 0.17 13.53
N PRO A 325 1.87 -0.09 14.68
CA PRO A 325 1.74 -1.45 15.21
C PRO A 325 0.83 -2.31 14.34
N VAL A 326 1.17 -3.60 14.21
CA VAL A 326 0.33 -4.62 13.60
C VAL A 326 -0.54 -5.32 14.65
N THR A 327 -1.64 -5.93 14.20
CA THR A 327 -2.57 -6.64 15.11
C THR A 327 -2.73 -8.09 14.67
N PRO A 328 -2.48 -9.09 15.53
CA PRO A 328 -2.74 -10.49 15.21
C PRO A 328 -4.24 -10.75 14.95
N ARG A 329 -4.52 -11.55 13.93
CA ARG A 329 -5.83 -12.07 13.57
C ARG A 329 -5.76 -13.58 13.54
N ILE A 330 -6.08 -14.21 14.68
CA ILE A 330 -6.05 -15.67 14.83
C ILE A 330 -7.29 -16.25 14.15
N ARG A 331 -7.06 -17.26 13.30
CA ARG A 331 -8.09 -17.99 12.55
C ARG A 331 -7.74 -19.48 12.48
N ARG A 332 -8.43 -20.23 11.59
CA ARG A 332 -8.36 -21.69 11.54
C ARG A 332 -7.15 -22.28 10.82
N SER A 333 -6.24 -21.48 10.26
CA SER A 333 -4.99 -22.00 9.67
C SER A 333 -3.92 -22.35 10.72
N THR A 334 -4.21 -22.09 11.99
CA THR A 334 -3.42 -22.52 13.13
C THR A 334 -4.32 -23.26 14.12
N THR A 335 -3.76 -24.20 14.89
CA THR A 335 -4.48 -24.85 16.02
C THR A 335 -4.77 -23.81 17.11
N GLU A 336 -5.77 -24.07 17.95
CA GLU A 336 -6.01 -23.21 19.11
C GLU A 336 -4.81 -23.27 20.07
N GLY A 337 -4.20 -22.14 20.34
CA GLY A 337 -3.08 -21.98 21.23
C GLY A 337 -3.41 -21.16 22.46
N VAL A 338 -2.51 -21.18 23.45
CA VAL A 338 -2.58 -20.27 24.58
C VAL A 338 -2.30 -18.85 24.05
N LEU A 339 -3.28 -17.94 24.19
CA LEU A 339 -3.12 -16.55 23.80
C LEU A 339 -1.91 -15.97 24.54
N LEU A 340 -0.86 -15.63 23.81
CA LEU A 340 0.25 -14.84 24.35
C LEU A 340 -0.29 -13.45 24.73
N LYS A 341 -0.28 -13.14 26.03
CA LYS A 341 -0.64 -11.82 26.57
C LYS A 341 0.48 -10.82 26.30
#